data_cb8a9e3081c6b03f9338de6da52d1cbd
#
_entry.id   cb8a9e3081c6b03f9338de6da52d1cbd
#
_cell.length_a   1.000
_cell.length_b   1.000
_cell.length_c   1.000
_cell.angle_alpha   90.00
_cell.angle_beta   90.00
_cell.angle_gamma   90.00
#
_symmetry.space_group_name_H-M   'P 1'
#
loop_
_entity.id
_entity.type
_entity.pdbx_description
1 polymer ?
#
loop_
_entity_poly.entity_id
_entity_poly.type
_entity_poly.pdbx_seq_one_letter_code
_entity_poly.pdbx_strand_id
1 'polypeptide(L)'
;TYTVLIIPSGGDFRSTIDSATVDKLRRWVQQGGTLIGIEEGSRFLTKNRSGLTAAVLQSDRKEDEKTKDEQEREKAKKELAKRQTMFEKQESQRLAEIPGTIFRALIDTTHPIGFGLPPQIYVFKGDGVPVELSETGHTVARFSKDTTEVSGYAFPEKARKTSETAYIQDFRIGQGHIVLFTEDISFRMFWVGLNKLLLNTVLFVPEP
;
A
#
# COMPACT_ATOMS: atom_id res chain seq x y z
N THR A 1 0.83 -24.32 15.62
CA THR A 1 1.66 -23.16 15.22
C THR A 1 1.05 -22.54 13.96
N TYR A 2 0.86 -21.25 13.95
CA TYR A 2 0.37 -20.54 12.75
C TYR A 2 1.53 -20.29 11.81
N THR A 3 1.31 -20.50 10.51
CA THR A 3 2.29 -20.22 9.44
C THR A 3 2.05 -18.87 8.78
N VAL A 4 0.81 -18.38 8.83
CA VAL A 4 0.38 -17.10 8.26
C VAL A 4 -0.36 -16.27 9.30
N LEU A 5 -0.03 -14.99 9.41
CA LEU A 5 -0.76 -13.98 10.17
C LEU A 5 -1.17 -12.82 9.26
N ILE A 6 -2.39 -12.34 9.42
CA ILE A 6 -2.92 -11.22 8.64
C ILE A 6 -3.23 -10.07 9.58
N ILE A 7 -2.69 -8.90 9.29
CA ILE A 7 -3.06 -7.63 9.92
C ILE A 7 -4.02 -6.92 8.96
N PRO A 8 -5.31 -6.87 9.27
CA PRO A 8 -6.34 -6.34 8.37
C PRO A 8 -6.29 -4.81 8.30
N SER A 9 -7.16 -4.24 7.47
CA SER A 9 -7.51 -2.82 7.51
C SER A 9 -8.29 -2.45 8.78
N GLY A 10 -8.28 -1.19 9.17
CA GLY A 10 -9.23 -0.65 10.14
C GLY A 10 -8.79 -0.67 11.60
N GLY A 11 -7.53 -0.39 11.93
CA GLY A 11 -7.08 -0.27 13.31
C GLY A 11 -5.91 0.70 13.52
N ASP A 12 -5.83 1.33 14.69
CA ASP A 12 -4.60 1.98 15.14
C ASP A 12 -3.68 0.95 15.79
N PHE A 13 -2.93 0.25 14.95
CA PHE A 13 -2.00 -0.80 15.39
C PHE A 13 -0.83 -0.26 16.22
N ARG A 14 -0.50 1.03 16.12
CA ARG A 14 0.59 1.64 16.92
C ARG A 14 0.23 1.76 18.38
N SER A 15 -1.02 1.97 18.70
CA SER A 15 -1.49 2.02 20.10
C SER A 15 -1.72 0.63 20.68
N THR A 16 -1.92 -0.38 19.84
CA THR A 16 -2.30 -1.74 20.25
C THR A 16 -1.11 -2.70 20.29
N ILE A 17 -0.16 -2.55 19.37
CA ILE A 17 1.02 -3.43 19.24
C ILE A 17 2.26 -2.70 19.74
N ASP A 18 2.77 -3.14 20.89
CA ASP A 18 3.98 -2.60 21.50
C ASP A 18 5.27 -3.09 20.81
N SER A 19 6.40 -2.48 21.14
CA SER A 19 7.69 -2.84 20.59
C SER A 19 8.10 -4.29 20.87
N ALA A 20 7.76 -4.80 22.04
CA ALA A 20 8.06 -6.19 22.40
C ALA A 20 7.30 -7.20 21.52
N THR A 21 6.06 -6.86 21.16
CA THR A 21 5.26 -7.66 20.20
C THR A 21 5.81 -7.54 18.79
N VAL A 22 6.26 -6.34 18.36
CA VAL A 22 6.95 -6.16 17.07
C VAL A 22 8.19 -7.03 16.96
N ASP A 23 9.00 -7.12 18.04
CA ASP A 23 10.19 -7.98 18.07
C ASP A 23 9.84 -9.48 18.04
N LYS A 24 8.72 -9.88 18.64
CA LYS A 24 8.21 -11.26 18.53
C LYS A 24 7.78 -11.57 17.10
N LEU A 25 7.04 -10.65 16.45
CA LEU A 25 6.64 -10.79 15.05
C LEU A 25 7.86 -10.90 14.14
N ARG A 26 8.87 -10.03 14.34
CA ARG A 26 10.11 -10.08 13.58
C ARG A 26 10.79 -11.45 13.66
N ARG A 27 10.97 -11.97 14.88
CA ARG A 27 11.58 -13.30 15.08
C ARG A 27 10.75 -14.41 14.47
N TRP A 28 9.43 -14.32 14.58
CA TRP A 28 8.52 -15.31 14.01
C TRP A 28 8.59 -15.31 12.48
N VAL A 29 8.63 -14.14 11.84
CA VAL A 29 8.86 -14.05 10.38
C VAL A 29 10.23 -14.60 10.01
N GLN A 30 11.29 -14.21 10.74
CA GLN A 30 12.65 -14.71 10.46
C GLN A 30 12.75 -16.24 10.49
N GLN A 31 11.87 -16.90 11.25
CA GLN A 31 11.80 -18.36 11.38
C GLN A 31 10.87 -19.04 10.35
N GLY A 32 10.39 -18.30 9.33
CA GLY A 32 9.57 -18.84 8.24
C GLY A 32 8.10 -18.44 8.27
N GLY A 33 7.68 -17.59 9.22
CA GLY A 33 6.31 -17.07 9.24
C GLY A 33 6.03 -16.09 8.10
N THR A 34 4.81 -16.11 7.56
CA THR A 34 4.35 -15.14 6.56
C THR A 34 3.39 -14.13 7.20
N LEU A 35 3.79 -12.86 7.21
CA LEU A 35 3.00 -11.76 7.74
C LEU A 35 2.40 -10.94 6.59
N ILE A 36 1.08 -10.82 6.56
CA ILE A 36 0.35 -10.10 5.51
C ILE A 36 -0.26 -8.85 6.13
N GLY A 37 0.06 -7.69 5.58
CA GLY A 37 -0.62 -6.43 5.89
C GLY A 37 -1.61 -6.06 4.80
N ILE A 38 -2.78 -5.54 5.18
CA ILE A 38 -3.78 -5.03 4.26
C ILE A 38 -4.08 -3.59 4.66
N GLU A 39 -3.92 -2.64 3.72
CA GLU A 39 -4.21 -1.21 3.89
C GLU A 39 -3.54 -0.63 5.17
N GLU A 40 -4.28 -0.30 6.23
CA GLU A 40 -3.70 0.21 7.48
C GLU A 40 -2.75 -0.80 8.15
N GLY A 41 -3.00 -2.10 8.00
CA GLY A 41 -2.04 -3.14 8.38
C GLY A 41 -0.71 -3.02 7.62
N SER A 42 -0.77 -2.75 6.32
CA SER A 42 0.44 -2.47 5.51
C SER A 42 1.14 -1.19 5.97
N ARG A 43 0.39 -0.13 6.27
CA ARG A 43 0.94 1.12 6.83
C ARG A 43 1.73 0.86 8.11
N PHE A 44 1.19 0.04 9.02
CA PHE A 44 1.86 -0.33 10.26
C PHE A 44 3.20 -1.04 10.01
N LEU A 45 3.29 -1.88 8.98
CA LEU A 45 4.48 -2.67 8.66
C LEU A 45 5.60 -1.87 7.98
N THR A 46 5.39 -0.61 7.63
CA THR A 46 6.40 0.23 6.96
C THR A 46 7.56 0.63 7.87
N LYS A 47 8.66 1.11 7.24
CA LYS A 47 9.93 1.49 7.87
C LYS A 47 9.76 2.46 9.03
N ASN A 48 8.96 3.51 8.85
CA ASN A 48 8.82 4.59 9.83
C ASN A 48 7.71 4.32 10.87
N ARG A 49 7.13 3.12 10.88
CA ARG A 49 6.11 2.68 11.84
C ARG A 49 6.65 1.55 12.72
N SER A 50 6.46 0.30 12.34
CA SER A 50 7.02 -0.83 13.09
C SER A 50 8.48 -1.13 12.70
N GLY A 51 8.93 -0.67 11.54
CA GLY A 51 10.25 -0.98 11.02
C GLY A 51 10.45 -2.45 10.64
N LEU A 52 9.33 -3.19 10.44
CA LEU A 52 9.40 -4.59 10.04
C LEU A 52 9.81 -4.76 8.58
N THR A 53 9.49 -3.79 7.73
CA THR A 53 9.93 -3.74 6.33
C THR A 53 10.70 -2.46 6.02
N ALA A 54 11.38 -2.43 4.88
CA ALA A 54 12.01 -1.22 4.34
C ALA A 54 11.05 -0.35 3.51
N ALA A 55 9.78 -0.75 3.39
CA ALA A 55 8.77 0.01 2.66
C ALA A 55 8.61 1.42 3.21
N VAL A 56 8.53 2.40 2.33
CA VAL A 56 8.38 3.82 2.68
C VAL A 56 7.06 4.36 2.14
N LEU A 57 6.32 5.08 2.99
CA LEU A 57 5.14 5.80 2.54
C LEU A 57 5.54 7.04 1.74
N GLN A 58 4.78 7.37 0.70
CA GLN A 58 4.98 8.64 -0.01
C GLN A 58 4.97 9.86 0.92
N SER A 59 4.14 9.82 1.96
CA SER A 59 4.07 10.89 2.97
C SER A 59 5.33 11.04 3.82
N ASP A 60 6.12 9.97 3.91
CA ASP A 60 7.29 9.92 4.79
C ASP A 60 8.61 10.20 4.03
N ARG A 61 8.50 10.49 2.74
CA ARG A 61 9.63 10.87 1.91
C ARG A 61 10.25 12.16 2.42
N LYS A 62 11.57 12.17 2.55
CA LYS A 62 12.30 13.36 3.01
C LYS A 62 12.12 14.51 2.01
N GLU A 63 12.15 15.74 2.54
CA GLU A 63 11.98 16.94 1.72
C GLU A 63 13.07 17.05 0.63
N ASP A 64 14.27 16.57 0.92
CA ASP A 64 15.42 16.55 0.01
C ASP A 64 15.27 15.56 -1.16
N GLU A 65 14.42 14.56 -1.00
CA GLU A 65 14.12 13.54 -2.02
C GLU A 65 12.97 13.97 -2.94
N LYS A 66 12.26 15.04 -2.59
CA LYS A 66 11.20 15.62 -3.40
C LYS A 66 11.76 16.46 -4.52
N THR A 67 11.17 16.36 -5.70
CA THR A 67 11.54 17.24 -6.80
C THR A 67 11.23 18.70 -6.48
N LYS A 68 11.93 19.64 -7.11
CA LYS A 68 11.66 21.09 -6.93
C LYS A 68 10.21 21.45 -7.18
N ASP A 69 9.61 20.84 -8.21
CA ASP A 69 8.19 20.98 -8.56
C ASP A 69 7.27 20.52 -7.43
N GLU A 70 7.58 19.41 -6.76
CA GLU A 70 6.79 18.89 -5.64
C GLU A 70 6.90 19.81 -4.41
N GLN A 71 8.09 20.31 -4.14
CA GLN A 71 8.33 21.26 -3.03
C GLN A 71 7.59 22.59 -3.26
N GLU A 72 7.61 23.13 -4.48
CA GLU A 72 6.89 24.36 -4.82
C GLU A 72 5.37 24.19 -4.72
N ARG A 73 4.85 23.07 -5.19
CA ARG A 73 3.42 22.73 -5.08
C ARG A 73 2.97 22.55 -3.63
N GLU A 74 3.79 21.91 -2.77
CA GLU A 74 3.48 21.79 -1.34
C GLU A 74 3.50 23.15 -0.63
N LYS A 75 4.47 24.01 -0.95
CA LYS A 75 4.50 25.39 -0.41
C LYS A 75 3.29 26.19 -0.83
N ALA A 76 2.93 26.14 -2.11
CA ALA A 76 1.72 26.81 -2.62
C ALA A 76 0.44 26.29 -1.95
N LYS A 77 0.33 24.98 -1.72
CA LYS A 77 -0.80 24.39 -0.98
C LYS A 77 -0.88 24.85 0.46
N LYS A 78 0.26 24.86 1.18
CA LYS A 78 0.32 25.33 2.57
C LYS A 78 -0.10 26.81 2.68
N GLU A 79 0.32 27.65 1.74
CA GLU A 79 -0.08 29.05 1.69
C GLU A 79 -1.56 29.22 1.36
N LEU A 80 -2.08 28.47 0.40
CA LEU A 80 -3.50 28.49 0.05
C LEU A 80 -4.37 28.03 1.24
N ALA A 81 -3.96 26.95 1.91
CA ALA A 81 -4.69 26.41 3.06
C ALA A 81 -4.82 27.41 4.22
N LYS A 82 -3.85 28.32 4.39
CA LYS A 82 -3.93 29.40 5.40
C LYS A 82 -5.00 30.44 5.10
N ARG A 83 -5.36 30.60 3.84
CA ARG A 83 -6.31 31.61 3.36
C ARG A 83 -7.70 31.07 3.12
N GLN A 84 -7.88 29.73 3.17
CA GLN A 84 -9.16 29.09 2.94
C GLN A 84 -10.15 29.30 4.07
N THR A 85 -11.39 29.56 3.73
CA THR A 85 -12.54 29.51 4.64
C THR A 85 -12.80 28.07 5.10
N MET A 86 -13.64 27.88 6.13
CA MET A 86 -14.02 26.52 6.57
C MET A 86 -14.69 25.73 5.45
N PHE A 87 -15.54 26.36 4.66
CA PHE A 87 -16.21 25.71 3.53
C PHE A 87 -15.22 25.24 2.47
N GLU A 88 -14.30 26.13 2.06
CA GLU A 88 -13.26 25.79 1.09
C GLU A 88 -12.30 24.69 1.60
N LYS A 89 -12.03 24.64 2.91
CA LYS A 89 -11.26 23.54 3.52
C LYS A 89 -11.99 22.21 3.44
N GLN A 90 -13.27 22.19 3.76
CA GLN A 90 -14.09 20.98 3.66
C GLN A 90 -14.18 20.50 2.21
N GLU A 91 -14.37 21.41 1.26
CA GLU A 91 -14.41 21.11 -0.15
C GLU A 91 -13.06 20.59 -0.64
N SER A 92 -11.95 21.23 -0.26
CA SER A 92 -10.59 20.78 -0.58
C SER A 92 -10.27 19.40 0.01
N GLN A 93 -10.76 19.10 1.21
CA GLN A 93 -10.62 17.78 1.82
C GLN A 93 -11.42 16.72 1.05
N ARG A 94 -12.68 17.01 0.73
CA ARG A 94 -13.54 16.13 -0.06
C ARG A 94 -12.97 15.88 -1.47
N LEU A 95 -12.38 16.89 -2.08
CA LEU A 95 -11.69 16.81 -3.36
C LEU A 95 -10.33 16.07 -3.25
N ALA A 96 -9.76 15.97 -2.07
CA ALA A 96 -8.52 15.25 -1.84
C ALA A 96 -8.71 13.73 -1.65
N GLU A 97 -9.92 13.24 -1.47
CA GLU A 97 -10.25 11.82 -1.35
C GLU A 97 -10.43 11.18 -2.73
N ILE A 98 -10.11 9.89 -2.84
CA ILE A 98 -10.49 9.08 -3.99
C ILE A 98 -11.81 8.38 -3.61
N PRO A 99 -12.96 8.77 -4.18
CA PRO A 99 -14.27 8.24 -3.73
C PRO A 99 -14.52 6.79 -4.13
N GLY A 100 -13.50 6.09 -4.61
CA GLY A 100 -13.57 4.75 -5.14
C GLY A 100 -13.47 4.77 -6.67
N THR A 101 -12.30 4.46 -7.17
CA THR A 101 -11.95 4.53 -8.60
C THR A 101 -11.21 3.26 -8.99
N ILE A 102 -11.45 2.78 -10.19
CA ILE A 102 -10.77 1.60 -10.72
C ILE A 102 -9.52 2.06 -11.46
N PHE A 103 -8.38 1.58 -10.99
CA PHE A 103 -7.08 1.81 -11.61
C PHE A 103 -6.55 0.53 -12.24
N ARG A 104 -5.69 0.71 -13.24
CA ARG A 104 -4.92 -0.37 -13.83
C ARG A 104 -3.66 -0.61 -13.00
N ALA A 105 -3.38 -1.88 -12.68
CA ALA A 105 -2.13 -2.30 -12.09
C ALA A 105 -1.45 -3.36 -12.95
N LEU A 106 -0.13 -3.32 -12.99
CA LEU A 106 0.73 -4.31 -13.64
C LEU A 106 1.21 -5.28 -12.58
N ILE A 107 1.12 -6.57 -12.87
CA ILE A 107 1.50 -7.64 -11.95
C ILE A 107 2.62 -8.49 -12.54
N ASP A 108 3.57 -8.87 -11.70
CA ASP A 108 4.57 -9.89 -12.02
C ASP A 108 3.93 -11.28 -11.90
N THR A 109 3.63 -11.87 -13.05
CA THR A 109 3.00 -13.22 -13.12
C THR A 109 4.00 -14.35 -12.88
N THR A 110 5.29 -14.07 -12.76
CA THR A 110 6.31 -15.03 -12.40
C THR A 110 6.44 -15.22 -10.89
N HIS A 111 5.96 -14.25 -10.12
CA HIS A 111 5.90 -14.34 -8.67
C HIS A 111 4.72 -15.21 -8.21
N PRO A 112 4.87 -16.05 -7.16
CA PRO A 112 3.79 -16.93 -6.67
C PRO A 112 2.46 -16.22 -6.42
N ILE A 113 2.47 -15.00 -5.90
CA ILE A 113 1.26 -14.18 -5.67
C ILE A 113 0.51 -13.90 -6.98
N GLY A 114 1.25 -13.68 -8.08
CA GLY A 114 0.69 -13.42 -9.41
C GLY A 114 0.23 -14.67 -10.19
N PHE A 115 0.45 -15.86 -9.64
CA PHE A 115 0.18 -17.10 -10.35
C PHE A 115 -1.26 -17.23 -10.85
N GLY A 116 -1.39 -17.50 -12.14
CA GLY A 116 -2.68 -17.68 -12.81
C GLY A 116 -3.53 -16.41 -12.93
N LEU A 117 -2.91 -15.24 -12.85
CA LEU A 117 -3.51 -13.95 -13.15
C LEU A 117 -2.93 -13.38 -14.46
N PRO A 118 -3.66 -12.51 -15.17
CA PRO A 118 -3.12 -11.80 -16.32
C PRO A 118 -2.07 -10.77 -15.86
N PRO A 119 -1.13 -10.36 -16.74
CA PRO A 119 -0.08 -9.39 -16.39
C PRO A 119 -0.61 -7.99 -16.07
N GLN A 120 -1.89 -7.75 -16.34
CA GLN A 120 -2.60 -6.51 -16.06
C GLN A 120 -3.90 -6.83 -15.33
N ILE A 121 -4.12 -6.17 -14.21
CA ILE A 121 -5.32 -6.30 -13.39
C ILE A 121 -5.96 -4.92 -13.17
N TYR A 122 -7.22 -4.95 -12.73
CA TYR A 122 -7.98 -3.76 -12.40
C TYR A 122 -8.26 -3.76 -10.90
N VAL A 123 -7.87 -2.67 -10.24
CA VAL A 123 -7.86 -2.55 -8.78
C VAL A 123 -8.83 -1.47 -8.37
N PHE A 124 -9.72 -1.79 -7.45
CA PHE A 124 -10.49 -0.77 -6.76
C PHE A 124 -9.57 -0.03 -5.79
N LYS A 125 -9.49 1.27 -5.95
CA LYS A 125 -8.68 2.15 -5.11
C LYS A 125 -9.56 3.15 -4.39
N GLY A 126 -9.43 3.16 -3.07
CA GLY A 126 -9.91 4.23 -2.20
C GLY A 126 -8.76 5.13 -1.74
N ASP A 127 -8.82 5.55 -0.50
CA ASP A 127 -7.77 6.37 0.12
C ASP A 127 -6.58 5.55 0.66
N GLY A 128 -6.41 4.32 0.24
CA GLY A 128 -5.39 3.36 0.66
C GLY A 128 -4.01 3.93 1.03
N VAL A 129 -3.04 3.08 1.13
CA VAL A 129 -1.72 3.42 1.64
C VAL A 129 -0.73 3.59 0.48
N PRO A 130 -0.43 4.82 0.03
CA PRO A 130 0.53 5.02 -1.05
C PRO A 130 1.95 4.68 -0.57
N VAL A 131 2.46 3.54 -1.02
CA VAL A 131 3.81 3.04 -0.74
C VAL A 131 4.68 3.20 -1.98
N GLU A 132 5.89 3.75 -1.78
CA GLU A 132 6.89 3.86 -2.85
C GLU A 132 7.37 2.48 -3.31
N LEU A 133 7.85 2.39 -4.54
CA LEU A 133 8.54 1.19 -5.02
C LEU A 133 9.82 1.00 -4.21
N SER A 134 10.08 -0.22 -3.74
CA SER A 134 11.22 -0.54 -2.91
C SER A 134 12.32 -1.26 -3.70
N GLU A 135 13.57 -0.89 -3.48
CA GLU A 135 14.71 -1.58 -4.06
C GLU A 135 15.02 -2.91 -3.33
N THR A 136 14.61 -3.03 -2.08
CA THR A 136 14.91 -4.19 -1.21
C THR A 136 13.78 -5.19 -1.14
N GLY A 137 12.55 -4.78 -1.47
CA GLY A 137 11.38 -5.64 -1.56
C GLY A 137 11.06 -5.94 -3.02
N HIS A 138 10.47 -7.12 -3.28
CA HIS A 138 9.97 -7.45 -4.60
C HIS A 138 8.63 -6.75 -4.84
N THR A 139 8.55 -5.95 -5.89
CA THR A 139 7.29 -5.33 -6.31
C THR A 139 6.49 -6.31 -7.14
N VAL A 140 5.57 -7.00 -6.50
CA VAL A 140 4.69 -8.00 -7.15
C VAL A 140 3.66 -7.33 -8.06
N ALA A 141 3.11 -6.21 -7.60
CA ALA A 141 2.20 -5.42 -8.42
C ALA A 141 2.38 -3.92 -8.14
N ARG A 142 2.25 -3.11 -9.19
CA ARG A 142 2.35 -1.65 -9.13
C ARG A 142 1.28 -1.00 -9.98
N PHE A 143 0.86 0.19 -9.61
CA PHE A 143 0.01 1.00 -10.46
C PHE A 143 0.76 1.42 -11.72
N SER A 144 0.08 1.41 -12.87
CA SER A 144 0.72 1.74 -14.15
C SER A 144 1.08 3.21 -14.21
N LYS A 145 2.19 3.56 -14.88
CA LYS A 145 2.62 4.94 -15.11
C LYS A 145 1.63 5.71 -15.99
N ASP A 146 1.12 5.04 -17.01
CA ASP A 146 0.18 5.63 -17.96
C ASP A 146 -1.27 5.49 -17.47
N THR A 147 -1.45 5.27 -16.19
CA THR A 147 -2.77 5.01 -15.67
C THR A 147 -3.46 6.28 -15.35
N THR A 148 -4.32 6.51 -16.18
CA THR A 148 -5.56 7.14 -15.89
C THR A 148 -6.48 6.12 -15.21
N GLU A 149 -7.38 6.59 -14.41
CA GLU A 149 -8.55 5.88 -13.96
C GLU A 149 -9.22 5.16 -15.13
N VAL A 150 -9.52 3.90 -14.94
CA VAL A 150 -10.25 3.09 -15.93
C VAL A 150 -11.76 3.34 -15.81
N SER A 151 -12.21 3.57 -14.59
CA SER A 151 -13.61 3.88 -14.28
C SER A 151 -13.70 4.60 -12.95
N GLY A 152 -14.66 5.49 -12.82
CA GLY A 152 -14.79 6.37 -11.66
C GLY A 152 -14.10 7.71 -11.89
N TYR A 153 -13.86 8.45 -10.82
CA TYR A 153 -13.20 9.74 -10.86
C TYR A 153 -12.09 9.81 -9.82
N ALA A 154 -10.94 10.28 -10.24
CA ALA A 154 -9.85 10.64 -9.33
C ALA A 154 -9.33 12.03 -9.71
N PHE A 155 -8.99 12.84 -8.72
CA PHE A 155 -8.36 14.12 -8.99
C PHE A 155 -7.02 13.91 -9.68
N PRO A 156 -6.68 14.69 -10.73
CA PRO A 156 -5.47 14.50 -11.52
C PRO A 156 -4.20 14.42 -10.66
N GLU A 157 -4.14 15.18 -9.57
CA GLU A 157 -3.00 15.14 -8.66
C GLU A 157 -2.92 13.81 -7.88
N LYS A 158 -4.06 13.27 -7.47
CA LYS A 158 -4.12 11.97 -6.78
C LYS A 158 -3.83 10.82 -7.74
N ALA A 159 -4.40 10.86 -8.95
CA ALA A 159 -4.08 9.90 -9.99
C ALA A 159 -2.58 9.89 -10.29
N ARG A 160 -1.96 11.06 -10.43
CA ARG A 160 -0.50 11.19 -10.62
C ARG A 160 0.30 10.65 -9.44
N LYS A 161 -0.13 10.89 -8.20
CA LYS A 161 0.54 10.34 -7.01
C LYS A 161 0.39 8.83 -6.88
N THR A 162 -0.69 8.26 -7.40
CA THR A 162 -0.89 6.82 -7.45
C THR A 162 -0.01 6.15 -8.52
N SER A 163 0.29 6.87 -9.59
CA SER A 163 1.13 6.38 -10.68
C SER A 163 2.47 5.87 -10.15
N GLU A 164 2.86 4.69 -10.60
CA GLU A 164 4.11 4.01 -10.21
C GLU A 164 4.28 3.72 -8.70
N THR A 165 3.24 3.81 -7.88
CA THR A 165 3.30 3.31 -6.51
C THR A 165 3.07 1.81 -6.46
N ALA A 166 3.52 1.18 -5.39
CA ALA A 166 3.29 -0.23 -5.16
C ALA A 166 1.82 -0.50 -4.83
N TYR A 167 1.28 -1.56 -5.43
CA TYR A 167 0.02 -2.17 -5.03
C TYR A 167 0.27 -3.37 -4.12
N ILE A 168 1.26 -4.21 -4.47
CA ILE A 168 1.69 -5.35 -3.67
C ILE A 168 3.21 -5.37 -3.62
N GLN A 169 3.77 -5.48 -2.41
CA GLN A 169 5.20 -5.72 -2.21
C GLN A 169 5.42 -6.93 -1.31
N ASP A 170 6.41 -7.73 -1.64
CA ASP A 170 6.88 -8.85 -0.82
C ASP A 170 8.30 -8.60 -0.33
N PHE A 171 8.51 -8.72 0.97
CA PHE A 171 9.80 -8.57 1.64
C PHE A 171 10.20 -9.89 2.27
N ARG A 172 11.29 -10.47 1.78
CA ARG A 172 11.87 -11.66 2.42
C ARG A 172 12.68 -11.24 3.66
N ILE A 173 12.33 -11.79 4.81
CA ILE A 173 12.95 -11.50 6.10
C ILE A 173 13.40 -12.83 6.75
N GLY A 174 14.68 -13.15 6.62
CA GLY A 174 15.19 -14.48 7.02
C GLY A 174 14.61 -15.58 6.16
N GLN A 175 13.88 -16.51 6.77
CA GLN A 175 13.18 -17.61 6.08
C GLN A 175 11.73 -17.30 5.74
N GLY A 176 11.17 -16.20 6.23
CA GLY A 176 9.78 -15.86 6.04
C GLY A 176 9.57 -14.60 5.21
N HIS A 177 8.32 -14.19 5.11
CA HIS A 177 7.87 -13.12 4.22
C HIS A 177 6.99 -12.10 4.93
N ILE A 178 7.09 -10.85 4.51
CA ILE A 178 6.13 -9.79 4.86
C ILE A 178 5.55 -9.24 3.57
N VAL A 179 4.26 -9.46 3.36
CA VAL A 179 3.54 -9.03 2.16
C VAL A 179 2.65 -7.84 2.49
N LEU A 180 2.79 -6.77 1.73
CA LEU A 180 2.01 -5.55 1.86
C LEU A 180 1.01 -5.44 0.72
N PHE A 181 -0.28 -5.37 1.03
CA PHE A 181 -1.35 -4.94 0.15
C PHE A 181 -1.72 -3.50 0.49
N THR A 182 -1.52 -2.58 -0.42
CA THR A 182 -1.69 -1.14 -0.15
C THR A 182 -3.14 -0.68 -0.20
N GLU A 183 -4.04 -1.50 -0.72
CA GLU A 183 -5.48 -1.27 -0.78
C GLU A 183 -6.24 -2.46 -0.19
N ASP A 184 -7.53 -2.26 0.11
CA ASP A 184 -8.42 -3.37 0.49
C ASP A 184 -8.69 -4.27 -0.72
N ILE A 185 -8.03 -5.42 -0.69
CA ILE A 185 -8.08 -6.44 -1.76
C ILE A 185 -9.45 -7.12 -1.86
N SER A 186 -10.23 -7.10 -0.79
CA SER A 186 -11.52 -7.80 -0.70
C SER A 186 -12.69 -6.84 -0.52
N PHE A 187 -12.53 -5.57 -0.88
CA PHE A 187 -13.50 -4.49 -0.62
C PHE A 187 -14.96 -4.97 -0.62
N ARG A 188 -15.56 -5.05 0.56
CA ARG A 188 -16.94 -5.47 0.81
C ARG A 188 -17.35 -6.81 0.15
N MET A 189 -16.40 -7.71 -0.08
CA MET A 189 -16.62 -8.94 -0.86
C MET A 189 -17.18 -8.70 -2.27
N PHE A 190 -17.11 -7.46 -2.74
CA PHE A 190 -17.64 -7.06 -4.05
C PHE A 190 -16.60 -7.26 -5.16
N TRP A 191 -15.32 -7.01 -4.87
CA TRP A 191 -14.23 -7.10 -5.86
C TRP A 191 -13.59 -8.50 -5.88
N VAL A 192 -14.39 -9.51 -6.18
CA VAL A 192 -14.04 -10.94 -6.05
C VAL A 192 -12.82 -11.35 -6.89
N GLY A 193 -12.58 -10.67 -8.02
CA GLY A 193 -11.49 -11.01 -8.94
C GLY A 193 -10.10 -10.92 -8.33
N LEU A 194 -9.92 -10.13 -7.27
CA LEU A 194 -8.64 -9.96 -6.59
C LEU A 194 -8.42 -10.91 -5.40
N ASN A 195 -9.46 -11.63 -4.96
CA ASN A 195 -9.34 -12.59 -3.86
C ASN A 195 -8.27 -13.65 -4.13
N LYS A 196 -8.02 -13.96 -5.40
CA LYS A 196 -6.97 -14.89 -5.81
C LYS A 196 -5.58 -14.43 -5.38
N LEU A 197 -5.30 -13.12 -5.34
CA LEU A 197 -4.04 -12.58 -4.85
C LEU A 197 -3.81 -12.93 -3.39
N LEU A 198 -4.83 -12.76 -2.55
CA LEU A 198 -4.75 -13.12 -1.13
C LEU A 198 -4.61 -14.65 -0.96
N LEU A 199 -5.39 -15.44 -1.69
CA LEU A 199 -5.30 -16.88 -1.65
C LEU A 199 -3.92 -17.37 -2.09
N ASN A 200 -3.38 -16.85 -3.17
CA ASN A 200 -2.03 -17.18 -3.62
C ASN A 200 -0.98 -16.82 -2.55
N THR A 201 -1.14 -15.66 -1.90
CA THR A 201 -0.23 -15.24 -0.83
C THR A 201 -0.26 -16.21 0.35
N VAL A 202 -1.44 -16.64 0.77
CA VAL A 202 -1.60 -17.57 1.90
C VAL A 202 -1.09 -18.99 1.56
N LEU A 203 -1.27 -19.43 0.30
CA LEU A 203 -1.01 -20.82 -0.09
C LEU A 203 0.39 -21.04 -0.66
N PHE A 204 0.98 -20.05 -1.33
CA PHE A 204 2.20 -20.24 -2.13
C PHE A 204 3.40 -19.40 -1.67
N VAL A 205 3.20 -18.43 -0.79
CA VAL A 205 4.32 -17.63 -0.24
C VAL A 205 4.98 -18.32 0.97
N PRO A 206 4.25 -18.97 1.89
CA PRO A 206 4.90 -19.72 2.96
C PRO A 206 5.80 -20.81 2.39
N GLU A 207 7.08 -20.76 2.74
CA GLU A 207 8.00 -21.88 2.42
C GLU A 207 7.63 -23.08 3.32
N PRO A 208 7.69 -24.34 2.79
CA PRO A 208 7.36 -25.55 3.53
C PRO A 208 8.38 -25.86 4.65
#